data_edb744700846d0da4d845020db928331
#
_entry.id   edb744700846d0da4d845020db928331
#
_cell.length_a   1.000
_cell.length_b   1.000
_cell.length_c   1.000
_cell.angle_alpha   90.00
_cell.angle_beta   90.00
_cell.angle_gamma   90.00
#
_symmetry.space_group_name_H-M   'P 1'
#
loop_
_entity.id
_entity.type
_entity.pdbx_description
1 polymer ?
#
loop_
_entity_poly.entity_id
_entity_poly.type
_entity_poly.pdbx_seq_one_letter_code
_entity_poly.pdbx_strand_id
1 'polypeptide(L)'
;FLSQELAKINREELAFKADFNYCLTHVRNHAESIAFFQGETEELNIIKRRFENVLKNSERRLNWERGQDIFNSAYQSAISLFSMFTLTPLFIQDQINYGEISQATFCSFMFSNALGVLIAEFGNSGRFSSYVQRLAEFSDALASVSKKPENLGTFGTIKVLEEPRLGFEDFTLKTPNYEQVIVEDLSLSVPPGEGLLIVGASGRGKSSLLRAIAGLWNAGSGRLVRPALKEMLFLPQRPYIILGTLRQQLLYPHPDREMSDRQLEEILHQVNLQNLLTRVKSFDTEVAWENILSLGEQQRLAFARLLISLPSFTILDEATSALDLKNEENLYSQLQATNTTFISVGHRESLFAYHQWVLELTENNHWQLLPIA
;
A
#
# COMPACT_ATOMS: atom_id res chain seq x y z
N PHE A 1 -35.21 5.05 12.46
CA PHE A 1 -34.40 4.99 13.70
C PHE A 1 -33.70 3.64 13.85
N LEU A 2 -34.45 2.52 13.81
CA LEU A 2 -33.92 1.15 13.96
C LEU A 2 -32.85 0.81 12.90
N SER A 3 -33.07 1.16 11.65
CA SER A 3 -32.14 0.89 10.54
C SER A 3 -30.82 1.68 10.66
N GLN A 4 -30.85 2.87 11.25
CA GLN A 4 -29.65 3.72 11.43
C GLN A 4 -28.72 3.15 12.51
N GLU A 5 -29.27 2.68 13.62
CA GLU A 5 -28.48 2.04 14.68
C GLU A 5 -27.84 0.74 14.19
N LEU A 6 -28.58 -0.11 13.48
CA LEU A 6 -28.04 -1.34 12.92
C LEU A 6 -26.96 -1.05 11.86
N ALA A 7 -27.14 -0.04 11.03
CA ALA A 7 -26.13 0.40 10.07
C ALA A 7 -24.85 0.88 10.76
N LYS A 8 -24.97 1.58 11.91
CA LYS A 8 -23.83 2.01 12.73
C LYS A 8 -23.08 0.80 13.32
N ILE A 9 -23.81 -0.14 13.92
CA ILE A 9 -23.23 -1.36 14.51
C ILE A 9 -22.51 -2.17 13.43
N ASN A 10 -23.08 -2.32 12.25
CA ASN A 10 -22.43 -3.03 11.13
C ASN A 10 -21.17 -2.32 10.62
N ARG A 11 -21.15 -0.98 10.60
CA ARG A 11 -19.96 -0.19 10.25
C ARG A 11 -18.84 -0.38 11.28
N GLU A 12 -19.18 -0.31 12.56
CA GLU A 12 -18.25 -0.56 13.66
C GLU A 12 -17.70 -1.99 13.62
N GLU A 13 -18.52 -2.98 13.26
CA GLU A 13 -18.10 -4.38 13.12
C GLU A 13 -17.02 -4.55 12.05
N LEU A 14 -17.19 -3.92 10.88
CA LEU A 14 -16.21 -3.97 9.82
C LEU A 14 -14.89 -3.31 10.24
N ALA A 15 -14.95 -2.20 10.96
CA ALA A 15 -13.76 -1.51 11.46
C ALA A 15 -13.02 -2.37 12.50
N PHE A 16 -13.72 -2.92 13.50
CA PHE A 16 -13.10 -3.76 14.53
C PHE A 16 -12.52 -5.07 13.98
N LYS A 17 -13.20 -5.71 13.01
CA LYS A 17 -12.67 -6.88 12.30
C LYS A 17 -11.42 -6.55 11.49
N ALA A 18 -11.41 -5.42 10.79
CA ALA A 18 -10.24 -4.99 10.04
C ALA A 18 -9.04 -4.71 10.96
N ASP A 19 -9.27 -4.04 12.09
CA ASP A 19 -8.27 -3.74 13.10
C ASP A 19 -7.70 -5.00 13.76
N PHE A 20 -8.56 -5.96 14.08
CA PHE A 20 -8.14 -7.27 14.60
C PHE A 20 -7.29 -8.06 13.59
N ASN A 21 -7.72 -8.13 12.32
CA ASN A 21 -6.99 -8.81 11.25
C ASN A 21 -5.64 -8.15 10.98
N TYR A 22 -5.59 -6.81 11.01
CA TYR A 22 -4.33 -6.07 10.90
C TYR A 22 -3.38 -6.43 12.04
N CYS A 23 -3.88 -6.49 13.29
CA CYS A 23 -3.08 -6.88 14.45
C CYS A 23 -2.49 -8.30 14.29
N LEU A 24 -3.28 -9.27 13.85
CA LEU A 24 -2.79 -10.64 13.58
C LEU A 24 -1.72 -10.66 12.49
N THR A 25 -1.92 -9.90 11.41
CA THR A 25 -0.94 -9.78 10.34
C THR A 25 0.34 -9.11 10.83
N HIS A 26 0.21 -8.10 11.68
CA HIS A 26 1.37 -7.41 12.28
C HIS A 26 2.21 -8.36 13.13
N VAL A 27 1.60 -9.14 14.02
CA VAL A 27 2.28 -10.15 14.85
C VAL A 27 2.96 -11.20 13.97
N ARG A 28 2.27 -11.70 12.94
CA ARG A 28 2.85 -12.67 11.99
C ARG A 28 4.11 -12.11 11.30
N ASN A 29 4.05 -10.89 10.83
CA ASN A 29 5.15 -10.27 10.08
C ASN A 29 6.34 -9.89 10.97
N HIS A 30 6.15 -9.78 12.28
CA HIS A 30 7.19 -9.40 13.23
C HIS A 30 7.46 -10.48 14.31
N ALA A 31 7.06 -11.74 14.03
CA ALA A 31 7.16 -12.84 15.00
C ALA A 31 8.57 -13.04 15.54
N GLU A 32 9.59 -12.94 14.69
CA GLU A 32 11.00 -13.05 15.09
C GLU A 32 11.42 -11.92 16.05
N SER A 33 11.06 -10.67 15.74
CA SER A 33 11.34 -9.52 16.60
C SER A 33 10.64 -9.64 17.95
N ILE A 34 9.38 -10.09 17.97
CA ILE A 34 8.61 -10.32 19.19
C ILE A 34 9.29 -11.37 20.05
N ALA A 35 9.76 -12.47 19.45
CA ALA A 35 10.49 -13.51 20.17
C ALA A 35 11.82 -13.02 20.74
N PHE A 36 12.58 -12.21 20.00
CA PHE A 36 13.82 -11.61 20.53
C PHE A 36 13.59 -10.68 21.72
N PHE A 37 12.49 -9.94 21.74
CA PHE A 37 12.12 -9.08 22.86
C PHE A 37 11.37 -9.83 23.97
N GLN A 38 11.03 -11.13 23.77
CA GLN A 38 10.21 -11.92 24.71
C GLN A 38 8.85 -11.24 24.98
N GLY A 39 8.29 -10.62 23.93
CA GLY A 39 7.11 -9.77 23.99
C GLY A 39 5.77 -10.49 23.82
N GLU A 40 5.76 -11.83 23.79
CA GLU A 40 4.57 -12.64 23.44
C GLU A 40 3.37 -12.35 24.36
N THR A 41 3.64 -12.13 25.64
CA THR A 41 2.58 -11.85 26.62
C THR A 41 1.88 -10.52 26.35
N GLU A 42 2.66 -9.48 26.01
CA GLU A 42 2.12 -8.15 25.71
C GLU A 42 1.34 -8.17 24.39
N GLU A 43 1.89 -8.81 23.36
CA GLU A 43 1.22 -8.99 22.06
C GLU A 43 -0.11 -9.76 22.23
N LEU A 44 -0.12 -10.81 23.07
CA LEU A 44 -1.34 -11.53 23.40
C LEU A 44 -2.40 -10.63 24.08
N ASN A 45 -1.97 -9.73 24.96
CA ASN A 45 -2.86 -8.78 25.63
C ASN A 45 -3.44 -7.76 24.62
N ILE A 46 -2.63 -7.29 23.65
CA ILE A 46 -3.08 -6.42 22.58
C ILE A 46 -4.12 -7.12 21.70
N ILE A 47 -3.84 -8.35 21.28
CA ILE A 47 -4.77 -9.18 20.49
C ILE A 47 -6.08 -9.40 21.23
N LYS A 48 -6.02 -9.81 22.51
CA LYS A 48 -7.22 -10.03 23.34
C LYS A 48 -8.09 -8.78 23.44
N ARG A 49 -7.49 -7.62 23.72
CA ARG A 49 -8.22 -6.36 23.81
C ARG A 49 -8.95 -6.01 22.50
N ARG A 50 -8.30 -6.22 21.33
CA ARG A 50 -8.92 -5.98 20.04
C ARG A 50 -10.02 -6.99 19.73
N PHE A 51 -9.81 -8.25 20.08
CA PHE A 51 -10.82 -9.29 19.97
C PHE A 51 -12.05 -9.01 20.87
N GLU A 52 -11.84 -8.52 22.08
CA GLU A 52 -12.93 -8.11 22.97
C GLU A 52 -13.81 -7.01 22.35
N ASN A 53 -13.22 -6.06 21.59
CA ASN A 53 -14.01 -5.06 20.89
C ASN A 53 -14.89 -5.69 19.80
N VAL A 54 -14.39 -6.70 19.08
CA VAL A 54 -15.18 -7.48 18.11
C VAL A 54 -16.31 -8.20 18.81
N LEU A 55 -16.03 -8.87 19.94
CA LEU A 55 -17.05 -9.62 20.72
C LEU A 55 -18.15 -8.69 21.25
N LYS A 56 -17.79 -7.59 21.91
CA LYS A 56 -18.75 -6.62 22.45
C LYS A 56 -19.68 -6.06 21.37
N ASN A 57 -19.12 -5.73 20.20
CA ASN A 57 -19.93 -5.25 19.10
C ASN A 57 -20.82 -6.35 18.50
N SER A 58 -20.34 -7.59 18.43
CA SER A 58 -21.12 -8.74 17.98
C SER A 58 -22.27 -9.05 18.96
N GLU A 59 -22.04 -8.98 20.28
CA GLU A 59 -23.09 -9.13 21.29
C GLU A 59 -24.16 -8.03 21.16
N ARG A 60 -23.71 -6.77 20.93
CA ARG A 60 -24.63 -5.65 20.68
C ARG A 60 -25.50 -5.92 19.46
N ARG A 61 -24.90 -6.40 18.36
CA ARG A 61 -25.61 -6.77 17.14
C ARG A 61 -26.63 -7.89 17.41
N LEU A 62 -26.21 -8.97 18.06
CA LEU A 62 -27.09 -10.10 18.38
C LEU A 62 -28.28 -9.69 19.26
N ASN A 63 -28.09 -8.78 20.21
CA ASN A 63 -29.17 -8.25 21.03
C ASN A 63 -30.17 -7.44 20.20
N TRP A 64 -29.70 -6.66 19.22
CA TRP A 64 -30.54 -5.94 18.29
C TRP A 64 -31.31 -6.87 17.35
N GLU A 65 -30.65 -7.89 16.77
CA GLU A 65 -31.26 -8.91 15.91
C GLU A 65 -32.33 -9.69 16.70
N ARG A 66 -32.03 -10.09 17.94
CA ARG A 66 -33.00 -10.75 18.83
C ARG A 66 -34.24 -9.89 19.12
N GLY A 67 -34.02 -8.59 19.36
CA GLY A 67 -35.14 -7.65 19.53
C GLY A 67 -36.01 -7.55 18.29
N GLN A 68 -35.40 -7.51 17.13
CA GLN A 68 -36.08 -7.49 15.83
C GLN A 68 -36.87 -8.80 15.59
N ASP A 69 -36.29 -9.95 15.91
CA ASP A 69 -36.93 -11.27 15.74
C ASP A 69 -38.16 -11.41 16.66
N ILE A 70 -38.02 -10.95 17.91
CA ILE A 70 -39.17 -10.95 18.86
C ILE A 70 -40.28 -10.04 18.32
N PHE A 71 -39.94 -8.83 17.83
CA PHE A 71 -40.91 -7.92 17.25
C PHE A 71 -41.61 -8.53 16.02
N ASN A 72 -40.83 -9.11 15.09
CA ASN A 72 -41.37 -9.77 13.90
C ASN A 72 -42.30 -10.94 14.28
N SER A 73 -41.92 -11.78 15.25
CA SER A 73 -42.73 -12.90 15.70
C SER A 73 -44.04 -12.42 16.34
N ALA A 74 -44.00 -11.40 17.18
CA ALA A 74 -45.18 -10.79 17.75
C ALA A 74 -46.09 -10.17 16.68
N TYR A 75 -45.52 -9.46 15.71
CA TYR A 75 -46.23 -8.86 14.59
C TYR A 75 -46.93 -9.93 13.74
N GLN A 76 -46.24 -11.02 13.37
CA GLN A 76 -46.81 -12.15 12.63
C GLN A 76 -47.97 -12.80 13.37
N SER A 77 -47.81 -13.03 14.67
CA SER A 77 -48.86 -13.59 15.54
C SER A 77 -50.07 -12.65 15.62
N ALA A 78 -49.85 -11.35 15.76
CA ALA A 78 -50.93 -10.36 15.81
C ALA A 78 -51.74 -10.31 14.50
N ILE A 79 -51.09 -10.35 13.32
CA ILE A 79 -51.77 -10.41 12.02
C ILE A 79 -52.63 -11.66 11.89
N SER A 80 -52.10 -12.83 12.30
CA SER A 80 -52.83 -14.09 12.24
C SER A 80 -54.08 -14.06 13.14
N LEU A 81 -53.95 -13.59 14.39
CA LEU A 81 -55.07 -13.44 15.31
C LEU A 81 -56.08 -12.39 14.83
N PHE A 82 -55.60 -11.25 14.28
CA PHE A 82 -56.49 -10.21 13.78
C PHE A 82 -57.38 -10.73 12.65
N SER A 83 -56.82 -11.48 11.68
CA SER A 83 -57.60 -12.11 10.61
C SER A 83 -58.66 -13.04 11.16
N MET A 84 -58.32 -13.87 12.16
CA MET A 84 -59.26 -14.79 12.80
C MET A 84 -60.38 -14.03 13.54
N PHE A 85 -60.02 -13.05 14.37
CA PHE A 85 -61.03 -12.28 15.13
C PHE A 85 -61.98 -11.50 14.21
N THR A 86 -61.48 -10.95 13.12
CA THR A 86 -62.32 -10.16 12.19
C THR A 86 -63.30 -11.01 11.40
N LEU A 87 -62.93 -12.26 11.04
CA LEU A 87 -63.74 -13.14 10.22
C LEU A 87 -64.68 -14.07 11.00
N THR A 88 -64.37 -14.35 12.26
CA THR A 88 -65.17 -15.22 13.13
C THR A 88 -66.65 -14.77 13.25
N PRO A 89 -66.98 -13.46 13.44
CA PRO A 89 -68.38 -13.02 13.48
C PRO A 89 -69.15 -13.32 12.18
N LEU A 90 -68.51 -13.18 11.00
CA LEU A 90 -69.14 -13.48 9.70
C LEU A 90 -69.36 -14.97 9.53
N PHE A 91 -68.48 -15.80 10.07
CA PHE A 91 -68.66 -17.25 10.11
C PHE A 91 -69.83 -17.68 10.98
N ILE A 92 -69.96 -17.08 12.19
CA ILE A 92 -71.07 -17.36 13.09
C ILE A 92 -72.43 -16.96 12.49
N GLN A 93 -72.43 -15.97 11.57
CA GLN A 93 -73.61 -15.53 10.85
C GLN A 93 -73.87 -16.34 9.54
N ASP A 94 -73.18 -17.44 9.31
CA ASP A 94 -73.23 -18.30 8.14
C ASP A 94 -72.96 -17.53 6.80
N GLN A 95 -72.28 -16.40 6.88
CA GLN A 95 -71.95 -15.58 5.68
C GLN A 95 -70.70 -16.07 4.96
N ILE A 96 -69.83 -16.78 5.64
CA ILE A 96 -68.58 -17.32 5.08
C ILE A 96 -68.33 -18.73 5.58
N ASN A 97 -67.57 -19.53 4.81
CA ASN A 97 -67.14 -20.88 5.14
C ASN A 97 -65.84 -20.89 5.92
N TYR A 98 -65.54 -21.99 6.64
CA TYR A 98 -64.25 -22.19 7.30
C TYR A 98 -63.06 -22.14 6.33
N GLY A 99 -63.26 -22.61 5.06
CA GLY A 99 -62.28 -22.52 4.01
C GLY A 99 -61.87 -21.07 3.67
N GLU A 100 -62.88 -20.15 3.68
CA GLU A 100 -62.62 -18.71 3.43
C GLU A 100 -61.84 -18.06 4.58
N ILE A 101 -62.06 -18.44 5.83
CA ILE A 101 -61.25 -18.00 6.96
C ILE A 101 -59.82 -18.47 6.79
N SER A 102 -59.62 -19.74 6.44
CA SER A 102 -58.29 -20.31 6.24
C SER A 102 -57.54 -19.62 5.09
N GLN A 103 -58.25 -19.38 3.98
CA GLN A 103 -57.72 -18.66 2.82
C GLN A 103 -57.32 -17.21 3.17
N ALA A 104 -58.18 -16.48 3.86
CA ALA A 104 -57.87 -15.09 4.26
C ALA A 104 -56.69 -15.01 5.24
N THR A 105 -56.59 -15.96 6.21
CA THR A 105 -55.47 -16.05 7.11
C THR A 105 -54.16 -16.33 6.38
N PHE A 106 -54.23 -17.27 5.40
CA PHE A 106 -53.05 -17.57 4.57
C PHE A 106 -52.64 -16.36 3.68
N CYS A 107 -53.58 -15.65 3.07
CA CYS A 107 -53.30 -14.45 2.34
C CYS A 107 -52.69 -13.34 3.21
N SER A 108 -53.19 -13.16 4.39
CA SER A 108 -52.64 -12.18 5.38
C SER A 108 -51.23 -12.55 5.79
N PHE A 109 -50.93 -13.82 6.01
CA PHE A 109 -49.60 -14.33 6.30
C PHE A 109 -48.64 -14.11 5.10
N MET A 110 -49.04 -14.44 3.87
CA MET A 110 -48.28 -14.23 2.67
C MET A 110 -47.96 -12.75 2.45
N PHE A 111 -48.96 -11.88 2.64
CA PHE A 111 -48.78 -10.44 2.56
C PHE A 111 -47.77 -9.89 3.57
N SER A 112 -47.91 -10.34 4.82
CA SER A 112 -47.00 -9.96 5.91
C SER A 112 -45.55 -10.41 5.62
N ASN A 113 -45.37 -11.64 5.13
CA ASN A 113 -44.06 -12.13 4.73
C ASN A 113 -43.46 -11.30 3.57
N ALA A 114 -44.25 -10.97 2.57
CA ALA A 114 -43.79 -10.14 1.46
C ALA A 114 -43.31 -8.75 1.95
N LEU A 115 -44.02 -8.13 2.87
CA LEU A 115 -43.60 -6.87 3.51
C LEU A 115 -42.33 -7.08 4.34
N GLY A 116 -42.18 -8.18 5.04
CA GLY A 116 -40.98 -8.52 5.81
C GLY A 116 -39.74 -8.64 4.93
N VAL A 117 -39.86 -9.29 3.76
CA VAL A 117 -38.78 -9.40 2.76
C VAL A 117 -38.40 -8.02 2.24
N LEU A 118 -39.37 -7.16 1.90
CA LEU A 118 -39.08 -5.80 1.46
C LEU A 118 -38.29 -5.01 2.51
N ILE A 119 -38.68 -5.10 3.77
CA ILE A 119 -37.96 -4.42 4.88
C ILE A 119 -36.54 -4.95 5.02
N ALA A 120 -36.34 -6.27 4.91
CA ALA A 120 -35.02 -6.89 4.95
C ALA A 120 -34.12 -6.45 3.80
N GLU A 121 -34.68 -6.33 2.58
CA GLU A 121 -33.95 -5.85 1.41
C GLU A 121 -33.51 -4.38 1.53
N PHE A 122 -34.28 -3.53 2.19
CA PHE A 122 -33.84 -2.18 2.54
C PHE A 122 -32.62 -2.19 3.47
N GLY A 123 -32.55 -3.12 4.41
CA GLY A 123 -31.39 -3.32 5.28
C GLY A 123 -30.14 -3.77 4.49
N ASN A 124 -30.31 -4.68 3.54
CA ASN A 124 -29.22 -5.13 2.65
C ASN A 124 -28.72 -4.01 1.73
N SER A 125 -29.63 -3.20 1.18
CA SER A 125 -29.29 -2.01 0.39
C SER A 125 -28.46 -1.01 1.17
N GLY A 126 -28.69 -0.86 2.47
CA GLY A 126 -27.87 -0.02 3.36
C GLY A 126 -26.42 -0.52 3.48
N ARG A 127 -26.19 -1.84 3.54
CA ARG A 127 -24.83 -2.42 3.52
C ARG A 127 -24.15 -2.18 2.18
N PHE A 128 -24.85 -2.43 1.09
CA PHE A 128 -24.32 -2.16 -0.26
C PHE A 128 -23.92 -0.69 -0.41
N SER A 129 -24.78 0.24 0.03
CA SER A 129 -24.46 1.68 0.02
C SER A 129 -23.19 2.01 0.82
N SER A 130 -22.97 1.36 1.96
CA SER A 130 -21.75 1.54 2.76
C SER A 130 -20.49 1.07 2.03
N TYR A 131 -20.55 -0.02 1.27
CA TYR A 131 -19.41 -0.48 0.47
C TYR A 131 -19.13 0.47 -0.70
N VAL A 132 -20.18 0.93 -1.38
CA VAL A 132 -20.03 1.93 -2.47
C VAL A 132 -19.45 3.24 -1.94
N GLN A 133 -19.90 3.71 -0.78
CA GLN A 133 -19.35 4.92 -0.15
C GLN A 133 -17.86 4.77 0.18
N ARG A 134 -17.43 3.64 0.72
CA ARG A 134 -16.00 3.40 1.00
C ARG A 134 -15.16 3.39 -0.27
N LEU A 135 -15.68 2.81 -1.35
CA LEU A 135 -15.00 2.86 -2.65
C LEU A 135 -14.93 4.30 -3.19
N ALA A 136 -16.00 5.09 -3.04
CA ALA A 136 -16.00 6.49 -3.41
C ALA A 136 -14.98 7.30 -2.59
N GLU A 137 -14.97 7.15 -1.25
CA GLU A 137 -13.98 7.80 -0.37
C GLU A 137 -12.53 7.44 -0.77
N PHE A 138 -12.29 6.17 -1.11
CA PHE A 138 -10.98 5.72 -1.59
C PHE A 138 -10.64 6.35 -2.95
N SER A 139 -11.60 6.37 -3.88
CA SER A 139 -11.43 7.00 -5.19
C SER A 139 -11.17 8.51 -5.06
N ASP A 140 -11.89 9.19 -4.18
CA ASP A 140 -11.70 10.62 -3.92
C ASP A 140 -10.33 10.91 -3.28
N ALA A 141 -9.89 10.05 -2.36
CA ALA A 141 -8.55 10.14 -1.78
C ALA A 141 -7.46 9.97 -2.86
N LEU A 142 -7.60 8.99 -3.75
CA LEU A 142 -6.70 8.82 -4.90
C LEU A 142 -6.73 10.03 -5.83
N ALA A 143 -7.91 10.53 -6.15
CA ALA A 143 -8.06 11.71 -6.99
C ALA A 143 -7.46 12.97 -6.36
N SER A 144 -7.54 13.11 -5.03
CA SER A 144 -6.92 14.22 -4.31
C SER A 144 -5.39 14.19 -4.37
N VAL A 145 -4.80 12.99 -4.33
CA VAL A 145 -3.35 12.80 -4.50
C VAL A 145 -2.92 13.03 -5.96
N SER A 146 -3.75 12.63 -6.92
CA SER A 146 -3.47 12.79 -8.36
C SER A 146 -3.70 14.22 -8.86
N LYS A 147 -4.60 14.98 -8.24
CA LYS A 147 -4.79 16.39 -8.57
C LYS A 147 -3.58 17.17 -8.10
N LYS A 148 -2.77 17.67 -9.02
CA LYS A 148 -1.81 18.75 -8.72
C LYS A 148 -2.60 19.85 -8.00
N PRO A 149 -2.15 20.34 -6.86
CA PRO A 149 -2.84 21.42 -6.15
C PRO A 149 -2.84 22.66 -7.04
N GLU A 150 -3.96 22.92 -7.72
CA GLU A 150 -4.16 24.11 -8.56
C GLU A 150 -4.18 25.42 -7.73
N ASN A 151 -4.23 25.33 -6.41
CA ASN A 151 -4.43 26.47 -5.52
C ASN A 151 -3.26 26.76 -4.54
N LEU A 152 -2.03 26.38 -4.86
CA LEU A 152 -0.85 26.80 -4.07
C LEU A 152 -0.24 28.11 -4.61
N GLY A 153 -1.07 29.08 -4.91
CA GLY A 153 -0.63 30.44 -5.34
C GLY A 153 0.18 31.22 -4.30
N THR A 154 0.39 30.67 -3.10
CA THR A 154 1.15 31.35 -2.03
C THR A 154 2.44 30.60 -1.64
N PHE A 155 2.59 29.32 -1.98
CA PHE A 155 3.78 28.55 -1.66
C PHE A 155 4.48 28.14 -2.95
N GLY A 156 5.78 28.41 -3.05
CA GLY A 156 6.61 28.04 -4.20
C GLY A 156 6.56 26.52 -4.47
N THR A 157 6.46 26.14 -5.72
CA THR A 157 6.52 24.74 -6.15
C THR A 157 7.76 24.54 -6.98
N ILE A 158 8.46 23.44 -6.77
CA ILE A 158 9.61 23.05 -7.57
C ILE A 158 9.16 22.87 -9.03
N LYS A 159 9.82 23.56 -9.96
CA LYS A 159 9.59 23.40 -11.41
C LYS A 159 10.44 22.26 -11.94
N VAL A 160 9.80 21.26 -12.54
CA VAL A 160 10.52 20.13 -13.16
C VAL A 160 10.66 20.40 -14.66
N LEU A 161 11.90 20.29 -15.16
CA LEU A 161 12.23 20.34 -16.57
C LEU A 161 12.72 18.95 -17.00
N GLU A 162 12.16 18.42 -18.07
CA GLU A 162 12.57 17.12 -18.62
C GLU A 162 13.68 17.32 -19.66
N GLU A 163 14.90 16.94 -19.28
CA GLU A 163 16.10 16.96 -20.10
C GLU A 163 16.93 15.69 -19.85
N PRO A 164 17.78 15.23 -20.79
CA PRO A 164 18.58 14.02 -20.60
C PRO A 164 19.80 14.25 -19.67
N ARG A 165 19.63 15.01 -18.62
CA ARG A 165 20.61 15.27 -17.56
C ARG A 165 19.91 15.40 -16.21
N LEU A 166 20.65 15.23 -15.14
CA LEU A 166 20.18 15.61 -13.82
C LEU A 166 20.84 16.93 -13.39
N GLY A 167 20.03 17.87 -12.90
CA GLY A 167 20.51 19.14 -12.40
C GLY A 167 19.54 19.79 -11.42
N PHE A 168 20.09 20.66 -10.62
CA PHE A 168 19.36 21.51 -9.67
C PHE A 168 19.78 22.95 -9.94
N GLU A 169 18.83 23.87 -10.04
CA GLU A 169 19.05 25.28 -10.30
C GLU A 169 18.26 26.10 -9.28
N ASP A 170 18.98 26.80 -8.38
CA ASP A 170 18.43 27.56 -7.24
C ASP A 170 17.37 26.75 -6.46
N PHE A 171 17.67 25.47 -6.29
CA PHE A 171 16.74 24.48 -5.80
C PHE A 171 16.70 24.47 -4.27
N THR A 172 15.53 24.78 -3.72
CA THR A 172 15.27 24.70 -2.28
C THR A 172 14.16 23.69 -2.02
N LEU A 173 14.45 22.67 -1.21
CA LEU A 173 13.51 21.62 -0.82
C LEU A 173 12.96 21.89 0.57
N LYS A 174 11.63 21.82 0.73
CA LYS A 174 10.92 21.94 2.01
C LYS A 174 10.16 20.67 2.34
N THR A 175 9.76 20.52 3.60
CA THR A 175 8.82 19.47 4.01
C THR A 175 7.47 19.67 3.32
N PRO A 176 6.63 18.61 3.12
CA PRO A 176 5.32 18.74 2.43
C PRO A 176 4.36 19.74 3.08
N ASN A 177 4.52 19.99 4.39
CA ASN A 177 3.76 21.02 5.14
C ASN A 177 4.39 22.41 5.06
N TYR A 178 5.50 22.59 4.32
CA TYR A 178 6.27 23.83 4.16
C TYR A 178 6.88 24.43 5.44
N GLU A 179 6.88 23.70 6.54
CA GLU A 179 7.36 24.20 7.83
C GLU A 179 8.89 24.23 7.94
N GLN A 180 9.58 23.29 7.31
CA GLN A 180 11.03 23.15 7.42
C GLN A 180 11.71 23.15 6.06
N VAL A 181 12.83 23.86 5.95
CA VAL A 181 13.76 23.77 4.82
C VAL A 181 14.66 22.56 5.03
N ILE A 182 14.82 21.73 4.02
CA ILE A 182 15.66 20.51 4.05
C ILE A 182 16.99 20.77 3.35
N VAL A 183 16.96 21.38 2.19
CA VAL A 183 18.15 21.80 1.41
C VAL A 183 17.85 23.18 0.84
N GLU A 184 18.82 24.08 0.89
CA GLU A 184 18.68 25.46 0.44
C GLU A 184 19.66 25.78 -0.68
N ASP A 185 19.14 26.48 -1.72
CA ASP A 185 19.89 26.99 -2.88
C ASP A 185 20.84 25.98 -3.55
N LEU A 186 20.41 24.72 -3.66
CA LEU A 186 21.20 23.69 -4.32
C LEU A 186 21.29 23.99 -5.83
N SER A 187 22.53 24.14 -6.33
CA SER A 187 22.81 24.35 -7.75
C SER A 187 23.97 23.46 -8.17
N LEU A 188 23.64 22.39 -8.89
CA LEU A 188 24.61 21.43 -9.45
C LEU A 188 24.05 20.77 -10.69
N SER A 189 24.93 20.20 -11.51
CA SER A 189 24.58 19.36 -12.66
C SER A 189 25.45 18.12 -12.66
N VAL A 190 24.85 16.95 -12.84
CA VAL A 190 25.55 15.66 -12.98
C VAL A 190 25.69 15.37 -14.47
N PRO A 191 26.93 15.30 -14.99
CA PRO A 191 27.16 14.93 -16.39
C PRO A 191 26.64 13.51 -16.69
N PRO A 192 26.17 13.26 -17.93
CA PRO A 192 25.77 11.93 -18.35
C PRO A 192 26.90 10.91 -18.21
N GLY A 193 26.61 9.72 -17.70
CA GLY A 193 27.57 8.64 -17.49
C GLY A 193 28.40 8.76 -16.21
N GLU A 194 28.23 9.81 -15.41
CA GLU A 194 28.93 10.00 -14.14
C GLU A 194 28.08 9.59 -12.93
N GLY A 195 28.76 9.28 -11.82
CA GLY A 195 28.16 8.92 -10.55
C GLY A 195 28.22 10.05 -9.53
N LEU A 196 27.11 10.36 -8.87
CA LEU A 196 27.02 11.28 -7.74
C LEU A 196 26.73 10.50 -6.45
N LEU A 197 27.60 10.61 -5.46
CA LEU A 197 27.37 10.07 -4.13
C LEU A 197 26.82 11.16 -3.21
N ILE A 198 25.65 10.90 -2.59
CA ILE A 198 25.06 11.79 -1.59
C ILE A 198 25.36 11.24 -0.22
N VAL A 199 26.08 12.03 0.57
CA VAL A 199 26.45 11.68 1.95
C VAL A 199 25.91 12.70 2.95
N GLY A 200 26.01 12.41 4.24
CA GLY A 200 25.57 13.28 5.33
C GLY A 200 24.93 12.48 6.45
N ALA A 201 24.82 13.05 7.62
CA ALA A 201 24.23 12.40 8.80
C ALA A 201 22.78 11.94 8.56
N SER A 202 22.29 11.00 9.38
CA SER A 202 20.90 10.58 9.32
C SER A 202 19.96 11.77 9.60
N GLY A 203 18.82 11.84 8.90
CA GLY A 203 17.85 12.94 9.05
C GLY A 203 18.19 14.22 8.26
N ARG A 204 19.31 14.30 7.55
CA ARG A 204 19.69 15.49 6.74
C ARG A 204 18.96 15.62 5.40
N GLY A 205 17.95 14.82 5.14
CA GLY A 205 17.11 14.99 3.95
C GLY A 205 17.58 14.24 2.70
N LYS A 206 18.56 13.34 2.78
CA LYS A 206 19.04 12.54 1.64
C LYS A 206 17.89 11.85 0.88
N SER A 207 17.12 11.03 1.58
CA SER A 207 15.95 10.35 0.98
C SER A 207 14.83 11.32 0.59
N SER A 208 14.74 12.51 1.20
CA SER A 208 13.80 13.55 0.80
C SER A 208 14.18 14.15 -0.56
N LEU A 209 15.49 14.35 -0.77
CA LEU A 209 16.02 14.79 -2.08
C LEU A 209 15.71 13.75 -3.16
N LEU A 210 15.92 12.46 -2.88
CA LEU A 210 15.56 11.40 -3.83
C LEU A 210 14.06 11.36 -4.13
N ARG A 211 13.19 11.58 -3.13
CA ARG A 211 11.74 11.69 -3.34
C ARG A 211 11.36 12.88 -4.21
N ALA A 212 12.08 14.01 -4.08
CA ALA A 212 11.87 15.15 -4.97
C ALA A 212 12.25 14.81 -6.41
N ILE A 213 13.40 14.15 -6.63
CA ILE A 213 13.82 13.70 -7.96
C ILE A 213 12.79 12.71 -8.55
N ALA A 214 12.23 11.80 -7.72
CA ALA A 214 11.18 10.88 -8.13
C ALA A 214 9.81 11.55 -8.41
N GLY A 215 9.67 12.86 -8.15
CA GLY A 215 8.41 13.57 -8.32
C GLY A 215 7.37 13.27 -7.24
N LEU A 216 7.76 12.58 -6.16
CA LEU A 216 6.90 12.28 -5.02
C LEU A 216 6.78 13.46 -4.05
N TRP A 217 7.67 14.43 -4.19
CA TRP A 217 7.79 15.59 -3.31
C TRP A 217 8.08 16.84 -4.12
N ASN A 218 7.23 17.87 -4.01
CA ASN A 218 7.29 19.07 -4.83
C ASN A 218 7.27 20.39 -4.03
N ALA A 219 7.33 20.30 -2.69
CA ALA A 219 7.32 21.45 -1.81
C ALA A 219 8.68 22.15 -1.82
N GLY A 220 8.73 23.40 -2.24
CA GLY A 220 9.98 24.16 -2.34
C GLY A 220 9.96 25.19 -3.45
N SER A 221 11.14 25.54 -3.96
CA SER A 221 11.33 26.50 -5.05
C SER A 221 12.50 26.10 -5.94
N GLY A 222 12.71 26.85 -7.02
CA GLY A 222 13.78 26.57 -7.98
C GLY A 222 13.40 25.56 -9.05
N ARG A 223 14.41 25.01 -9.72
CA ARG A 223 14.25 24.08 -10.84
C ARG A 223 14.96 22.77 -10.60
N LEU A 224 14.26 21.67 -10.88
CA LEU A 224 14.80 20.33 -10.97
C LEU A 224 14.81 19.92 -12.44
N VAL A 225 15.99 19.70 -12.99
CA VAL A 225 16.18 19.17 -14.33
C VAL A 225 16.42 17.68 -14.21
N ARG A 226 15.65 16.86 -14.90
CA ARG A 226 15.81 15.39 -14.87
C ARG A 226 15.22 14.75 -16.12
N PRO A 227 15.63 13.53 -16.49
CA PRO A 227 14.98 12.76 -17.54
C PRO A 227 13.51 12.46 -17.23
N ALA A 228 12.76 12.01 -18.22
CA ALA A 228 11.42 11.50 -18.01
C ALA A 228 11.48 10.30 -17.04
N LEU A 229 10.51 10.19 -16.12
CA LEU A 229 10.50 9.13 -15.10
C LEU A 229 10.58 7.71 -15.69
N LYS A 230 10.06 7.50 -16.89
CA LYS A 230 10.15 6.21 -17.61
C LYS A 230 11.57 5.80 -18.00
N GLU A 231 12.51 6.75 -18.03
CA GLU A 231 13.93 6.54 -18.36
C GLU A 231 14.79 6.39 -17.10
N MET A 232 14.15 6.47 -15.93
CA MET A 232 14.80 6.40 -14.63
C MET A 232 14.39 5.13 -13.90
N LEU A 233 15.35 4.54 -13.16
CA LEU A 233 15.08 3.45 -12.23
C LEU A 233 15.45 3.85 -10.80
N PHE A 234 14.56 3.57 -9.86
CA PHE A 234 14.78 3.83 -8.43
C PHE A 234 14.93 2.50 -7.69
N LEU A 235 16.06 2.31 -7.02
CA LEU A 235 16.34 1.17 -6.16
C LEU A 235 16.33 1.63 -4.69
N PRO A 236 15.26 1.36 -3.95
CA PRO A 236 15.17 1.74 -2.55
C PRO A 236 15.99 0.79 -1.67
N GLN A 237 16.27 1.19 -0.44
CA GLN A 237 16.96 0.39 0.58
C GLN A 237 16.31 -0.99 0.80
N ARG A 238 14.98 -1.02 0.82
CA ARG A 238 14.19 -2.26 0.82
C ARG A 238 13.45 -2.39 -0.51
N PRO A 239 13.93 -3.24 -1.41
CA PRO A 239 13.32 -3.43 -2.71
C PRO A 239 11.88 -3.95 -2.59
N TYR A 240 11.02 -3.49 -3.47
CA TYR A 240 9.69 -4.03 -3.58
C TYR A 240 9.73 -5.41 -4.24
N ILE A 241 9.19 -6.39 -3.54
CA ILE A 241 9.05 -7.77 -4.00
C ILE A 241 7.58 -8.00 -4.32
N ILE A 242 7.26 -8.28 -5.58
CA ILE A 242 5.89 -8.51 -6.03
C ILE A 242 5.40 -9.91 -5.65
N LEU A 243 4.09 -10.10 -5.61
CA LEU A 243 3.49 -11.43 -5.59
C LEU A 243 3.54 -11.99 -7.01
N GLY A 244 4.06 -13.21 -7.19
CA GLY A 244 4.18 -13.83 -8.51
C GLY A 244 5.41 -14.70 -8.68
N THR A 245 5.78 -14.94 -9.93
CA THR A 245 6.85 -15.86 -10.33
C THR A 245 8.22 -15.18 -10.35
N LEU A 246 9.32 -15.98 -10.45
CA LEU A 246 10.68 -15.43 -10.56
C LEU A 246 10.84 -14.60 -11.85
N ARG A 247 10.24 -15.02 -12.95
CA ARG A 247 10.22 -14.26 -14.21
C ARG A 247 9.60 -12.88 -14.00
N GLN A 248 8.44 -12.84 -13.37
CA GLN A 248 7.76 -11.58 -13.07
C GLN A 248 8.58 -10.69 -12.12
N GLN A 249 9.26 -11.29 -11.13
CA GLN A 249 10.17 -10.54 -10.26
C GLN A 249 11.30 -9.87 -11.05
N LEU A 250 11.91 -10.58 -11.98
CA LEU A 250 13.03 -10.06 -12.77
C LEU A 250 12.59 -8.99 -13.78
N LEU A 251 11.46 -9.20 -14.43
CA LEU A 251 10.95 -8.30 -15.47
C LEU A 251 10.19 -7.07 -14.94
N TYR A 252 9.88 -7.02 -13.64
CA TYR A 252 9.20 -5.86 -13.05
C TYR A 252 10.01 -4.56 -13.24
N PRO A 253 9.40 -3.42 -13.63
CA PRO A 253 7.95 -3.18 -13.84
C PRO A 253 7.46 -3.41 -15.29
N HIS A 254 8.21 -4.07 -16.15
CA HIS A 254 7.92 -4.30 -17.57
C HIS A 254 7.67 -5.78 -17.87
N PRO A 255 6.51 -6.34 -17.47
CA PRO A 255 6.22 -7.76 -17.61
C PRO A 255 6.13 -8.23 -19.08
N ASP A 256 5.83 -7.32 -20.00
CA ASP A 256 5.68 -7.60 -21.44
C ASP A 256 7.02 -7.75 -22.18
N ARG A 257 8.15 -7.57 -21.48
CA ARG A 257 9.47 -7.75 -22.07
C ARG A 257 9.77 -9.22 -22.25
N GLU A 258 9.98 -9.63 -23.48
CA GLU A 258 10.35 -11.01 -23.80
C GLU A 258 11.82 -11.26 -23.53
N MET A 259 12.12 -12.21 -22.64
CA MET A 259 13.47 -12.73 -22.38
C MET A 259 13.43 -14.25 -22.26
N SER A 260 14.41 -14.91 -22.87
CA SER A 260 14.56 -16.36 -22.74
C SER A 260 15.08 -16.75 -21.35
N ASP A 261 14.79 -17.97 -20.92
CA ASP A 261 15.28 -18.52 -19.64
C ASP A 261 16.80 -18.41 -19.52
N ARG A 262 17.52 -18.66 -20.60
CA ARG A 262 18.98 -18.55 -20.65
C ARG A 262 19.46 -17.11 -20.35
N GLN A 263 18.82 -16.10 -20.92
CA GLN A 263 19.15 -14.71 -20.63
C GLN A 263 18.87 -14.34 -19.16
N LEU A 264 17.76 -14.84 -18.61
CA LEU A 264 17.42 -14.62 -17.20
C LEU A 264 18.41 -15.34 -16.26
N GLU A 265 18.88 -16.56 -16.63
CA GLU A 265 19.94 -17.26 -15.90
C GLU A 265 21.26 -16.49 -15.92
N GLU A 266 21.67 -15.97 -17.08
CA GLU A 266 22.86 -15.15 -17.20
C GLU A 266 22.81 -13.91 -16.29
N ILE A 267 21.66 -13.23 -16.22
CA ILE A 267 21.46 -12.11 -15.29
C ILE A 267 21.53 -12.57 -13.82
N LEU A 268 20.92 -13.69 -13.46
CA LEU A 268 21.02 -14.22 -12.10
C LEU A 268 22.47 -14.55 -11.72
N HIS A 269 23.27 -15.03 -12.65
CA HIS A 269 24.71 -15.25 -12.46
C HIS A 269 25.46 -13.94 -12.21
N GLN A 270 25.18 -12.90 -13.00
CA GLN A 270 25.82 -11.59 -12.87
C GLN A 270 25.59 -10.97 -11.49
N VAL A 271 24.41 -11.16 -10.90
CA VAL A 271 24.08 -10.65 -9.57
C VAL A 271 24.30 -11.65 -8.42
N ASN A 272 25.01 -12.75 -8.65
CA ASN A 272 25.27 -13.80 -7.67
C ASN A 272 24.00 -14.43 -7.05
N LEU A 273 22.97 -14.64 -7.88
CA LEU A 273 21.71 -15.30 -7.49
C LEU A 273 21.46 -16.62 -8.23
N GLN A 274 22.50 -17.26 -8.79
CA GLN A 274 22.39 -18.52 -9.57
C GLN A 274 21.67 -19.64 -8.81
N ASN A 275 21.82 -19.72 -7.50
CA ASN A 275 21.19 -20.74 -6.66
C ASN A 275 19.69 -20.51 -6.45
N LEU A 276 19.16 -19.34 -6.82
CA LEU A 276 17.77 -19.00 -6.60
C LEU A 276 16.83 -19.87 -7.45
N LEU A 277 17.21 -20.13 -8.71
CA LEU A 277 16.43 -20.97 -9.61
C LEU A 277 16.29 -22.41 -9.06
N THR A 278 17.35 -22.96 -8.47
CA THR A 278 17.30 -24.28 -7.82
C THR A 278 16.33 -24.33 -6.65
N ARG A 279 16.24 -23.24 -5.88
CA ARG A 279 15.33 -23.12 -4.72
C ARG A 279 13.87 -23.02 -5.13
N VAL A 280 13.56 -22.34 -6.23
CA VAL A 280 12.19 -22.14 -6.73
C VAL A 280 11.77 -23.11 -7.81
N LYS A 281 12.72 -23.92 -8.36
CA LYS A 281 12.57 -24.99 -9.35
C LYS A 281 12.25 -24.52 -10.78
N SER A 282 11.60 -23.39 -10.99
CA SER A 282 11.24 -22.87 -12.30
C SER A 282 11.08 -21.35 -12.25
N PHE A 283 11.29 -20.68 -13.39
CA PHE A 283 11.00 -19.25 -13.53
C PHE A 283 9.52 -18.90 -13.37
N ASP A 284 8.61 -19.85 -13.62
CA ASP A 284 7.18 -19.62 -13.69
C ASP A 284 6.42 -20.21 -12.49
N THR A 285 7.14 -20.62 -11.42
CA THR A 285 6.53 -21.07 -10.17
C THR A 285 6.26 -19.87 -9.24
N GLU A 286 5.04 -19.74 -8.74
CA GLU A 286 4.70 -18.77 -7.71
C GLU A 286 5.13 -19.28 -6.34
N VAL A 287 5.78 -18.40 -5.57
CA VAL A 287 6.30 -18.71 -4.23
C VAL A 287 6.12 -17.55 -3.27
N ALA A 288 6.14 -17.83 -1.98
CA ALA A 288 6.11 -16.83 -0.93
C ALA A 288 7.51 -16.21 -0.74
N TRP A 289 7.83 -15.20 -1.54
CA TRP A 289 9.14 -14.56 -1.62
C TRP A 289 9.68 -14.04 -0.30
N GLU A 290 8.80 -13.56 0.58
CA GLU A 290 9.15 -13.06 1.92
C GLU A 290 9.90 -14.10 2.76
N ASN A 291 9.61 -15.39 2.53
CA ASN A 291 10.24 -16.51 3.26
C ASN A 291 11.47 -17.09 2.54
N ILE A 292 11.73 -16.67 1.30
CA ILE A 292 12.79 -17.24 0.45
C ILE A 292 13.98 -16.34 0.35
N LEU A 293 13.77 -15.00 0.24
CA LEU A 293 14.82 -14.04 -0.02
C LEU A 293 15.27 -13.30 1.24
N SER A 294 16.54 -13.37 1.57
CA SER A 294 17.18 -12.44 2.50
C SER A 294 17.19 -11.00 1.93
N LEU A 295 17.36 -10.00 2.78
CA LEU A 295 17.42 -8.61 2.33
C LEU A 295 18.53 -8.37 1.29
N GLY A 296 19.70 -8.99 1.47
CA GLY A 296 20.79 -8.92 0.50
C GLY A 296 20.44 -9.59 -0.84
N GLU A 297 19.69 -10.69 -0.84
CA GLU A 297 19.19 -11.31 -2.07
C GLU A 297 18.13 -10.44 -2.75
N GLN A 298 17.26 -9.77 -1.98
CA GLN A 298 16.31 -8.80 -2.51
C GLN A 298 17.01 -7.61 -3.18
N GLN A 299 18.08 -7.08 -2.57
CA GLN A 299 18.89 -6.02 -3.16
C GLN A 299 19.55 -6.48 -4.45
N ARG A 300 20.16 -7.67 -4.49
CA ARG A 300 20.71 -8.23 -5.73
C ARG A 300 19.65 -8.46 -6.82
N LEU A 301 18.44 -8.87 -6.44
CA LEU A 301 17.32 -9.00 -7.37
C LEU A 301 16.90 -7.64 -7.95
N ALA A 302 16.94 -6.58 -7.16
CA ALA A 302 16.69 -5.22 -7.64
C ALA A 302 17.77 -4.75 -8.64
N PHE A 303 19.03 -5.11 -8.41
CA PHE A 303 20.10 -4.88 -9.40
C PHE A 303 19.91 -5.72 -10.68
N ALA A 304 19.40 -6.95 -10.58
CA ALA A 304 19.03 -7.71 -11.77
C ALA A 304 18.00 -6.97 -12.64
N ARG A 305 17.01 -6.34 -12.02
CA ARG A 305 16.04 -5.47 -12.73
C ARG A 305 16.71 -4.29 -13.43
N LEU A 306 17.73 -3.70 -12.80
CA LEU A 306 18.52 -2.63 -13.40
C LEU A 306 19.28 -3.13 -14.63
N LEU A 307 19.97 -4.25 -14.54
CA LEU A 307 20.71 -4.84 -15.66
C LEU A 307 19.80 -5.27 -16.82
N ILE A 308 18.56 -5.64 -16.52
CA ILE A 308 17.54 -5.95 -17.53
C ILE A 308 17.01 -4.67 -18.19
N SER A 309 16.70 -3.65 -17.40
CA SER A 309 16.05 -2.44 -17.92
C SER A 309 17.00 -1.48 -18.62
N LEU A 310 18.29 -1.44 -18.23
CA LEU A 310 19.33 -0.56 -18.74
C LEU A 310 18.85 0.91 -18.82
N PRO A 311 18.43 1.51 -17.71
CA PRO A 311 17.91 2.88 -17.71
C PRO A 311 19.04 3.88 -17.99
N SER A 312 18.70 5.04 -18.55
CA SER A 312 19.67 6.14 -18.73
C SER A 312 20.12 6.73 -17.39
N PHE A 313 19.23 6.66 -16.37
CA PHE A 313 19.49 7.16 -15.02
C PHE A 313 19.03 6.18 -13.95
N THR A 314 19.85 6.02 -12.94
CA THR A 314 19.53 5.15 -11.78
C THR A 314 19.74 5.89 -10.47
N ILE A 315 18.82 5.71 -9.55
CA ILE A 315 18.89 6.23 -8.19
C ILE A 315 18.91 5.07 -7.20
N LEU A 316 19.93 5.06 -6.33
CA LEU A 316 20.23 4.00 -5.38
C LEU A 316 20.15 4.57 -3.95
N ASP A 317 19.06 4.29 -3.24
CA ASP A 317 18.89 4.70 -1.83
C ASP A 317 19.35 3.58 -0.90
N GLU A 318 20.60 3.62 -0.47
CA GLU A 318 21.24 2.58 0.35
C GLU A 318 21.04 1.14 -0.21
N ALA A 319 20.99 1.02 -1.53
CA ALA A 319 20.56 -0.19 -2.25
C ALA A 319 21.53 -1.37 -2.09
N THR A 320 22.71 -1.17 -1.50
CA THR A 320 23.72 -2.19 -1.20
C THR A 320 23.98 -2.36 0.30
N SER A 321 23.17 -1.75 1.17
CA SER A 321 23.40 -1.73 2.62
C SER A 321 23.44 -3.11 3.28
N ALA A 322 22.75 -4.11 2.71
CA ALA A 322 22.72 -5.49 3.20
C ALA A 322 23.69 -6.42 2.46
N LEU A 323 24.56 -5.90 1.60
CA LEU A 323 25.54 -6.66 0.85
C LEU A 323 26.91 -6.66 1.53
N ASP A 324 27.68 -7.71 1.31
CA ASP A 324 29.10 -7.71 1.58
C ASP A 324 29.87 -6.88 0.53
N LEU A 325 31.10 -6.50 0.85
CA LEU A 325 31.93 -5.65 -0.01
C LEU A 325 32.14 -6.24 -1.41
N LYS A 326 32.30 -7.56 -1.52
CA LYS A 326 32.53 -8.25 -2.80
C LYS A 326 31.31 -8.17 -3.71
N ASN A 327 30.13 -8.39 -3.16
CA ASN A 327 28.88 -8.23 -3.91
C ASN A 327 28.62 -6.77 -4.31
N GLU A 328 28.89 -5.83 -3.40
CA GLU A 328 28.78 -4.40 -3.67
C GLU A 328 29.70 -3.98 -4.81
N GLU A 329 31.00 -4.36 -4.74
CA GLU A 329 31.98 -4.11 -5.80
C GLU A 329 31.54 -4.68 -7.15
N ASN A 330 31.09 -5.92 -7.18
CA ASN A 330 30.61 -6.57 -8.42
C ASN A 330 29.46 -5.79 -9.05
N LEU A 331 28.47 -5.36 -8.25
CA LEU A 331 27.30 -4.65 -8.76
C LEU A 331 27.63 -3.23 -9.26
N TYR A 332 28.46 -2.47 -8.52
CA TYR A 332 28.86 -1.14 -8.95
C TYR A 332 29.78 -1.17 -10.17
N SER A 333 30.67 -2.16 -10.28
CA SER A 333 31.50 -2.34 -11.48
C SER A 333 30.65 -2.63 -12.72
N GLN A 334 29.60 -3.44 -12.57
CA GLN A 334 28.66 -3.69 -13.66
C GLN A 334 27.86 -2.43 -14.01
N LEU A 335 27.43 -1.66 -13.02
CA LEU A 335 26.70 -0.41 -13.24
C LEU A 335 27.56 0.61 -14.02
N GLN A 336 28.83 0.77 -13.65
CA GLN A 336 29.78 1.63 -14.39
C GLN A 336 29.97 1.16 -15.86
N ALA A 337 29.98 -0.17 -16.09
CA ALA A 337 30.09 -0.73 -17.44
C ALA A 337 28.88 -0.45 -18.33
N THR A 338 27.71 -0.12 -17.76
CA THR A 338 26.50 0.22 -18.54
C THR A 338 26.46 1.66 -19.05
N ASN A 339 27.40 2.51 -18.67
CA ASN A 339 27.41 3.94 -18.99
C ASN A 339 26.15 4.70 -18.51
N THR A 340 25.45 4.15 -17.52
CA THR A 340 24.28 4.76 -16.88
C THR A 340 24.74 5.87 -15.93
N THR A 341 24.07 7.01 -15.94
CA THR A 341 24.27 8.05 -14.91
C THR A 341 23.59 7.60 -13.62
N PHE A 342 24.27 7.62 -12.50
CA PHE A 342 23.70 7.13 -11.26
C PHE A 342 23.93 8.04 -10.06
N ILE A 343 22.97 8.03 -9.16
CA ILE A 343 23.04 8.72 -7.88
C ILE A 343 22.88 7.69 -6.80
N SER A 344 23.84 7.64 -5.88
CA SER A 344 23.78 6.77 -4.72
C SER A 344 23.67 7.58 -3.44
N VAL A 345 22.83 7.15 -2.53
CA VAL A 345 22.86 7.53 -1.12
C VAL A 345 23.53 6.40 -0.37
N GLY A 346 24.52 6.70 0.44
CA GLY A 346 25.21 5.69 1.22
C GLY A 346 26.17 6.30 2.25
N HIS A 347 26.63 5.44 3.15
CA HIS A 347 27.55 5.83 4.24
C HIS A 347 28.87 5.06 4.20
N ARG A 348 29.02 4.12 3.26
CA ARG A 348 30.23 3.28 3.19
C ARG A 348 31.34 3.99 2.40
N GLU A 349 32.55 3.92 2.90
CA GLU A 349 33.73 4.46 2.22
C GLU A 349 34.01 3.77 0.88
N SER A 350 33.65 2.49 0.75
CA SER A 350 33.78 1.73 -0.49
C SER A 350 33.06 2.38 -1.69
N LEU A 351 31.98 3.11 -1.46
CA LEU A 351 31.21 3.76 -2.52
C LEU A 351 31.94 4.91 -3.20
N PHE A 352 32.87 5.55 -2.52
CA PHE A 352 33.65 6.65 -3.12
C PHE A 352 34.44 6.20 -4.35
N ALA A 353 34.89 4.96 -4.39
CA ALA A 353 35.63 4.43 -5.55
C ALA A 353 34.81 4.34 -6.86
N TYR A 354 33.50 4.40 -6.78
CA TYR A 354 32.61 4.23 -7.94
C TYR A 354 31.99 5.53 -8.43
N HIS A 355 32.18 6.64 -7.71
CA HIS A 355 31.56 7.93 -8.01
C HIS A 355 32.62 8.96 -8.38
N GLN A 356 32.25 9.95 -9.18
CA GLN A 356 33.09 11.08 -9.56
C GLN A 356 32.85 12.30 -8.69
N TRP A 357 31.65 12.40 -8.11
CA TRP A 357 31.22 13.54 -7.31
C TRP A 357 30.61 13.11 -5.98
N VAL A 358 30.88 13.90 -4.94
CA VAL A 358 30.20 13.76 -3.63
C VAL A 358 29.41 15.02 -3.34
N LEU A 359 28.13 14.85 -3.06
CA LEU A 359 27.27 15.88 -2.50
C LEU A 359 27.13 15.60 -0.99
N GLU A 360 27.78 16.40 -0.19
CA GLU A 360 27.65 16.32 1.26
C GLU A 360 26.57 17.27 1.76
N LEU A 361 25.52 16.72 2.42
CA LEU A 361 24.51 17.50 3.12
C LEU A 361 24.96 17.75 4.54
N THR A 362 25.29 19.03 4.83
CA THR A 362 25.87 19.46 6.11
C THR A 362 24.78 19.99 7.07
N GLU A 363 25.21 20.58 8.19
CA GLU A 363 24.32 21.23 9.13
C GLU A 363 23.71 22.52 8.55
N ASN A 364 22.59 22.96 9.12
CA ASN A 364 21.87 24.17 8.72
C ASN A 364 21.42 24.22 7.24
N ASN A 365 21.04 23.05 6.68
CA ASN A 365 20.52 22.91 5.31
C ASN A 365 21.50 23.29 4.20
N HIS A 366 22.81 23.42 4.52
CA HIS A 366 23.86 23.69 3.55
C HIS A 366 24.35 22.39 2.89
N TRP A 367 25.07 22.55 1.81
CA TRP A 367 25.63 21.46 1.04
C TRP A 367 27.00 21.82 0.48
N GLN A 368 27.79 20.81 0.18
CA GLN A 368 29.07 20.94 -0.50
C GLN A 368 29.17 19.90 -1.61
N LEU A 369 29.66 20.33 -2.78
CA LEU A 369 29.95 19.42 -3.90
C LEU A 369 31.48 19.29 -4.03
N LEU A 370 31.98 18.08 -3.92
CA LEU A 370 33.40 17.77 -3.97
C LEU A 370 33.68 16.77 -5.10
N PRO A 371 34.70 16.97 -5.94
CA PRO A 371 35.15 15.93 -6.85
C PRO A 371 35.85 14.82 -6.02
N ILE A 372 35.72 13.59 -6.45
CA ILE A 372 36.48 12.46 -5.93
C ILE A 372 37.72 12.32 -6.82
N ALA A 373 38.90 12.40 -6.19
CA ALA A 373 40.19 12.32 -6.89
C ALA A 373 40.54 10.87 -7.29
#